data_275a947838f79061b6649bb59b6bb27c
#
_entry.id   275a947838f79061b6649bb59b6bb27c
#
_cell.length_a   1.000
_cell.length_b   1.000
_cell.length_c   1.000
_cell.angle_alpha   90.00
_cell.angle_beta   90.00
_cell.angle_gamma   90.00
#
_symmetry.space_group_name_H-M   'P 1'
#
loop_
_entity.id
_entity.type
_entity.pdbx_description
1 polymer ?
#
loop_
_entity_poly.entity_id
_entity_poly.type
_entity_poly.pdbx_seq_one_letter_code
_entity_poly.pdbx_strand_id
1 'polypeptide(L)'
;MSAITHLSFTRLKELAHSPLALQKYLTGDKVETDAMKAGTLLDCLLFEPDTLYARFCVVPKVDRRTKEGKAAWEAAIEKAGDRYLITDEDLKDAQFLEQCIRLNSTVAFHGLLTPDNFRFQVPVDFFYGGFKHKGIKDADGVDRDGNKVIWDLKRMGGRSGELLVRSQIRNNMYDLQAAIYCHEYDSTDQPVKYYIIAVDDAGYVTPFEITRDARNQAKILWNKLLKAAHRCNMEGMDMGCEFWADYDGFFKY
;
A
#
# COMPACT_ATOMS: atom_id res chain seq x y z
N MET A 1 13.89 14.64 19.74
CA MET A 1 13.11 13.82 18.75
C MET A 1 14.08 13.14 17.79
N SER A 2 13.81 11.89 17.38
CA SER A 2 14.66 11.22 16.40
C SER A 2 14.43 11.83 15.01
N ALA A 3 15.52 12.19 14.33
CA ALA A 3 15.47 12.74 12.99
C ALA A 3 14.82 11.74 12.00
N ILE A 4 14.16 12.26 10.96
CA ILE A 4 13.66 11.46 9.84
C ILE A 4 14.89 10.98 9.06
N THR A 5 15.21 9.69 9.16
CA THR A 5 16.41 9.09 8.52
C THR A 5 16.09 8.44 7.17
N HIS A 6 14.85 8.02 7.00
CA HIS A 6 14.35 7.44 5.75
C HIS A 6 12.88 7.77 5.54
N LEU A 7 12.45 7.72 4.31
CA LEU A 7 11.08 7.95 3.89
C LEU A 7 10.53 6.68 3.21
N SER A 8 9.24 6.47 3.38
CA SER A 8 8.45 5.52 2.60
C SER A 8 7.23 6.24 2.06
N PHE A 9 6.50 5.63 1.15
CA PHE A 9 5.23 6.19 0.69
C PHE A 9 4.31 6.54 1.88
N THR A 10 4.14 5.62 2.84
CA THR A 10 3.29 5.86 4.02
C THR A 10 3.78 7.06 4.85
N ARG A 11 5.08 7.19 5.07
CA ARG A 11 5.63 8.34 5.82
C ARG A 11 5.41 9.67 5.09
N LEU A 12 5.56 9.66 3.76
CA LEU A 12 5.28 10.84 2.94
C LEU A 12 3.78 11.18 2.93
N LYS A 13 2.91 10.18 2.90
CA LYS A 13 1.46 10.35 3.02
C LYS A 13 1.08 10.97 4.37
N GLU A 14 1.64 10.49 5.47
CA GLU A 14 1.42 11.08 6.80
C GLU A 14 1.95 12.52 6.87
N LEU A 15 3.14 12.78 6.31
CA LEU A 15 3.68 14.12 6.24
C LEU A 15 2.82 15.06 5.39
N ALA A 16 2.19 14.56 4.34
CA ALA A 16 1.26 15.33 3.51
C ALA A 16 0.01 15.79 4.29
N HIS A 17 -0.39 15.06 5.32
CA HIS A 17 -1.43 15.52 6.25
C HIS A 17 -0.89 16.59 7.20
N SER A 18 0.21 16.32 7.88
CA SER A 18 0.95 17.30 8.70
C SER A 18 2.22 16.67 9.28
N PRO A 19 3.22 17.49 9.72
CA PRO A 19 4.34 16.99 10.49
C PRO A 19 3.92 16.24 11.77
N LEU A 20 2.86 16.70 12.44
CA LEU A 20 2.33 16.05 13.64
C LEU A 20 1.72 14.67 13.34
N ALA A 21 1.07 14.49 12.19
CA ALA A 21 0.57 13.18 11.75
C ALA A 21 1.74 12.20 11.54
N LEU A 22 2.80 12.65 10.85
CA LEU A 22 4.02 11.86 10.72
C LEU A 22 4.64 11.53 12.08
N GLN A 23 4.72 12.49 12.99
CA GLN A 23 5.24 12.26 14.34
C GLN A 23 4.45 11.16 15.07
N LYS A 24 3.12 11.25 15.06
CA LYS A 24 2.24 10.23 15.65
C LYS A 24 2.45 8.86 15.02
N TYR A 25 2.61 8.80 13.68
CA TYR A 25 2.90 7.55 12.97
C TYR A 25 4.25 6.95 13.38
N LEU A 26 5.27 7.78 13.63
CA LEU A 26 6.61 7.34 14.02
C LEU A 26 6.72 6.90 15.47
N THR A 27 5.93 7.48 16.37
CA THR A 27 6.01 7.28 17.83
C THR A 27 4.84 6.48 18.41
N GLY A 28 3.74 6.35 17.66
CA GLY A 28 2.54 5.66 18.10
C GLY A 28 2.60 4.15 17.86
N ASP A 29 1.79 3.43 18.61
CA ASP A 29 1.53 2.03 18.35
C ASP A 29 0.79 1.88 17.02
N LYS A 30 1.30 1.04 16.15
CA LYS A 30 0.63 0.73 14.88
C LYS A 30 -0.59 -0.12 15.16
N VAL A 31 -1.76 0.50 15.17
CA VAL A 31 -3.02 -0.24 15.26
C VAL A 31 -3.33 -0.80 13.88
N GLU A 32 -3.25 -2.10 13.76
CA GLU A 32 -3.65 -2.79 12.54
C GLU A 32 -5.18 -2.93 12.50
N THR A 33 -5.81 -2.45 11.42
CA THR A 33 -7.25 -2.56 11.21
C THR A 33 -7.61 -3.90 10.55
N ASP A 34 -8.86 -4.33 10.68
CA ASP A 34 -9.34 -5.54 10.00
C ASP A 34 -9.21 -5.42 8.46
N ALA A 35 -9.37 -4.21 7.90
CA ALA A 35 -9.14 -3.96 6.49
C ALA A 35 -7.66 -4.17 6.09
N MET A 36 -6.70 -3.77 6.94
CA MET A 36 -5.27 -4.01 6.70
C MET A 36 -4.95 -5.51 6.75
N LYS A 37 -5.48 -6.24 7.74
CA LYS A 37 -5.31 -7.70 7.84
C LYS A 37 -5.87 -8.43 6.62
N ALA A 38 -7.05 -8.02 6.17
CA ALA A 38 -7.68 -8.61 4.99
C ALA A 38 -6.89 -8.32 3.70
N GLY A 39 -6.28 -7.13 3.57
CA GLY A 39 -5.31 -6.83 2.50
C GLY A 39 -4.08 -7.72 2.58
N THR A 40 -3.46 -7.80 3.76
CA THR A 40 -2.28 -8.65 4.00
C THR A 40 -2.55 -10.14 3.72
N LEU A 41 -3.76 -10.64 4.01
CA LEU A 41 -4.16 -12.02 3.69
C LEU A 41 -4.28 -12.23 2.18
N LEU A 42 -4.89 -11.29 1.47
CA LEU A 42 -5.04 -11.36 0.01
C LEU A 42 -3.67 -11.28 -0.69
N ASP A 43 -2.79 -10.38 -0.23
CA ASP A 43 -1.40 -10.29 -0.72
C ASP A 43 -0.65 -11.62 -0.52
N CYS A 44 -0.79 -12.23 0.66
CA CYS A 44 -0.19 -13.52 0.95
C CYS A 44 -0.67 -14.61 -0.01
N LEU A 45 -1.98 -14.72 -0.26
CA LEU A 45 -2.53 -15.72 -1.18
C LEU A 45 -2.05 -15.53 -2.62
N LEU A 46 -1.88 -14.29 -3.06
CA LEU A 46 -1.46 -13.97 -4.43
C LEU A 46 0.03 -14.13 -4.65
N PHE A 47 0.86 -13.70 -3.70
CA PHE A 47 2.29 -13.51 -3.91
C PHE A 47 3.17 -14.50 -3.13
N GLU A 48 2.70 -14.97 -1.97
CA GLU A 48 3.49 -15.81 -1.06
C GLU A 48 2.62 -16.94 -0.44
N PRO A 49 1.86 -17.74 -1.25
CA PRO A 49 0.86 -18.70 -0.73
C PRO A 49 1.46 -19.73 0.21
N ASP A 50 2.72 -20.12 0.01
CA ASP A 50 3.42 -21.09 0.85
C ASP A 50 3.67 -20.58 2.29
N THR A 51 3.59 -19.26 2.50
CA THR A 51 3.78 -18.64 3.82
C THR A 51 2.47 -18.49 4.61
N LEU A 52 1.32 -18.87 4.05
CA LEU A 52 0.00 -18.64 4.63
C LEU A 52 -0.08 -19.08 6.10
N TYR A 53 0.20 -20.35 6.39
CA TYR A 53 0.07 -20.89 7.74
C TYR A 53 1.22 -20.50 8.68
N ALA A 54 2.34 -20.01 8.14
CA ALA A 54 3.41 -19.41 8.94
C ALA A 54 3.02 -18.00 9.43
N ARG A 55 2.21 -17.27 8.65
CA ARG A 55 1.80 -15.89 8.94
C ARG A 55 0.41 -15.79 9.58
N PHE A 56 -0.49 -16.74 9.28
CA PHE A 56 -1.88 -16.71 9.70
C PHE A 56 -2.27 -17.95 10.49
N CYS A 57 -3.08 -17.76 11.52
CA CYS A 57 -3.71 -18.81 12.29
C CYS A 57 -5.23 -18.76 12.05
N VAL A 58 -5.74 -19.77 11.35
CA VAL A 58 -7.19 -19.87 11.09
C VAL A 58 -7.88 -20.43 12.32
N VAL A 59 -8.94 -19.75 12.77
CA VAL A 59 -9.71 -20.11 13.95
C VAL A 59 -11.22 -20.08 13.63
N PRO A 60 -12.01 -20.93 14.26
CA PRO A 60 -13.47 -20.88 14.12
C PRO A 60 -14.03 -19.52 14.56
N LYS A 61 -15.05 -19.05 13.89
CA LYS A 61 -15.81 -17.87 14.32
C LYS A 61 -16.52 -18.17 15.63
N VAL A 62 -16.19 -17.46 16.70
CA VAL A 62 -16.77 -17.64 18.03
C VAL A 62 -17.53 -16.39 18.49
N ASP A 63 -18.63 -16.58 19.22
CA ASP A 63 -19.32 -15.45 19.85
C ASP A 63 -18.61 -15.05 21.15
N ARG A 64 -17.75 -14.03 21.07
CA ARG A 64 -16.97 -13.51 22.20
C ARG A 64 -17.81 -12.86 23.31
N ARG A 65 -19.12 -12.79 23.19
CA ARG A 65 -20.00 -12.30 24.27
C ARG A 65 -20.31 -13.41 25.28
N THR A 66 -20.18 -14.67 24.90
CA THR A 66 -20.37 -15.83 25.80
C THR A 66 -19.10 -16.15 26.57
N LYS A 67 -19.22 -16.84 27.70
CA LYS A 67 -18.10 -17.30 28.52
C LYS A 67 -17.22 -18.30 27.74
N GLU A 68 -17.88 -19.25 27.09
CA GLU A 68 -17.24 -20.27 26.25
C GLU A 68 -16.51 -19.65 25.06
N GLY A 69 -17.13 -18.66 24.40
CA GLY A 69 -16.54 -17.96 23.28
C GLY A 69 -15.33 -17.11 23.67
N LYS A 70 -15.34 -16.49 24.87
CA LYS A 70 -14.16 -15.79 25.39
C LYS A 70 -13.01 -16.75 25.65
N ALA A 71 -13.26 -17.86 26.33
CA ALA A 71 -12.23 -18.87 26.60
C ALA A 71 -11.66 -19.47 25.31
N ALA A 72 -12.51 -19.77 24.32
CA ALA A 72 -12.07 -20.26 23.02
C ALA A 72 -11.20 -19.22 22.27
N TRP A 73 -11.55 -17.93 22.38
CA TRP A 73 -10.79 -16.85 21.78
C TRP A 73 -9.42 -16.66 22.44
N GLU A 74 -9.35 -16.71 23.78
CA GLU A 74 -8.08 -16.63 24.52
C GLU A 74 -7.16 -17.79 24.15
N ALA A 75 -7.67 -19.02 24.09
CA ALA A 75 -6.91 -20.19 23.62
C ALA A 75 -6.44 -20.03 22.16
N ALA A 76 -7.24 -19.39 21.31
CA ALA A 76 -6.85 -19.11 19.92
C ALA A 76 -5.72 -18.09 19.84
N ILE A 77 -5.72 -17.03 20.66
CA ILE A 77 -4.63 -16.06 20.76
C ILE A 77 -3.34 -16.75 21.19
N GLU A 78 -3.39 -17.58 22.23
CA GLU A 78 -2.21 -18.32 22.72
C GLU A 78 -1.64 -19.25 21.63
N LYS A 79 -2.51 -19.98 20.92
CA LYS A 79 -2.12 -20.84 19.80
C LYS A 79 -1.52 -20.07 18.62
N ALA A 80 -2.01 -18.87 18.35
CA ALA A 80 -1.55 -18.06 17.23
C ALA A 80 -0.11 -17.56 17.45
N GLY A 81 0.25 -17.17 18.69
CA GLY A 81 1.52 -16.49 18.96
C GLY A 81 1.58 -15.17 18.16
N ASP A 82 2.64 -15.00 17.37
CA ASP A 82 2.85 -13.79 16.56
C ASP A 82 2.09 -13.80 15.21
N ARG A 83 1.31 -14.84 14.92
CA ARG A 83 0.55 -14.96 13.67
C ARG A 83 -0.75 -14.16 13.72
N TYR A 84 -1.17 -13.68 12.56
CA TYR A 84 -2.49 -13.05 12.41
C TYR A 84 -3.62 -14.05 12.67
N LEU A 85 -4.55 -13.68 13.54
CA LEU A 85 -5.80 -14.43 13.71
C LEU A 85 -6.79 -14.06 12.61
N ILE A 86 -7.21 -15.06 11.86
CA ILE A 86 -8.26 -14.97 10.83
C ILE A 86 -9.30 -16.06 11.05
N THR A 87 -10.52 -15.83 10.61
CA THR A 87 -11.58 -16.85 10.61
C THR A 87 -11.58 -17.65 9.31
N ASP A 88 -12.29 -18.80 9.31
CA ASP A 88 -12.54 -19.56 8.09
C ASP A 88 -13.29 -18.72 7.04
N GLU A 89 -14.13 -17.78 7.47
CA GLU A 89 -14.86 -16.85 6.60
C GLU A 89 -13.89 -15.86 5.94
N ASP A 90 -12.99 -15.24 6.73
CA ASP A 90 -11.96 -14.33 6.20
C ASP A 90 -11.10 -15.02 5.14
N LEU A 91 -10.73 -16.28 5.38
CA LEU A 91 -9.93 -17.05 4.42
C LEU A 91 -10.69 -17.34 3.13
N LYS A 92 -11.97 -17.73 3.24
CA LYS A 92 -12.82 -17.99 2.06
C LYS A 92 -13.05 -16.73 1.25
N ASP A 93 -13.31 -15.61 1.90
CA ASP A 93 -13.48 -14.31 1.24
C ASP A 93 -12.20 -13.91 0.50
N ALA A 94 -11.04 -14.04 1.13
CA ALA A 94 -9.78 -13.75 0.48
C ALA A 94 -9.47 -14.69 -0.70
N GLN A 95 -9.77 -15.99 -0.59
CA GLN A 95 -9.63 -16.96 -1.68
C GLN A 95 -10.59 -16.66 -2.85
N PHE A 96 -11.80 -16.21 -2.56
CA PHE A 96 -12.74 -15.76 -3.59
C PHE A 96 -12.17 -14.56 -4.35
N LEU A 97 -11.67 -13.54 -3.65
CA LEU A 97 -11.07 -12.36 -4.29
C LEU A 97 -9.81 -12.71 -5.10
N GLU A 98 -8.97 -13.60 -4.57
CA GLU A 98 -7.79 -14.11 -5.27
C GLU A 98 -8.18 -14.76 -6.60
N GLN A 99 -9.21 -15.61 -6.62
CA GLN A 99 -9.72 -16.22 -7.85
C GLN A 99 -10.26 -15.17 -8.83
N CYS A 100 -11.02 -14.17 -8.35
CA CYS A 100 -11.52 -13.09 -9.19
C CYS A 100 -10.38 -12.33 -9.87
N ILE A 101 -9.28 -12.05 -9.16
CA ILE A 101 -8.10 -11.39 -9.71
C ILE A 101 -7.43 -12.26 -10.77
N ARG A 102 -7.20 -13.55 -10.50
CA ARG A 102 -6.57 -14.47 -11.45
C ARG A 102 -7.38 -14.66 -12.72
N LEU A 103 -8.70 -14.66 -12.62
CA LEU A 103 -9.62 -14.84 -13.75
C LEU A 103 -9.91 -13.54 -14.51
N ASN A 104 -9.47 -12.38 -13.99
CA ASN A 104 -9.67 -11.11 -14.68
C ASN A 104 -8.97 -11.12 -16.04
N SER A 105 -9.70 -10.78 -17.10
CA SER A 105 -9.20 -10.86 -18.48
C SER A 105 -7.96 -10.00 -18.72
N THR A 106 -7.89 -8.80 -18.15
CA THR A 106 -6.74 -7.90 -18.28
C THR A 106 -5.52 -8.45 -17.53
N VAL A 107 -5.70 -8.91 -16.29
CA VAL A 107 -4.64 -9.52 -15.49
C VAL A 107 -4.06 -10.75 -16.19
N ALA A 108 -4.94 -11.63 -16.68
CA ALA A 108 -4.54 -12.83 -17.41
C ALA A 108 -3.90 -12.51 -18.77
N PHE A 109 -4.46 -11.56 -19.53
CA PHE A 109 -3.95 -11.17 -20.84
C PHE A 109 -2.52 -10.63 -20.76
N HIS A 110 -2.24 -9.75 -19.82
CA HIS A 110 -0.90 -9.19 -19.60
C HIS A 110 0.04 -10.13 -18.82
N GLY A 111 -0.45 -11.26 -18.32
CA GLY A 111 0.34 -12.24 -17.57
C GLY A 111 0.86 -11.68 -16.24
N LEU A 112 0.12 -10.77 -15.59
CA LEU A 112 0.58 -10.02 -14.42
C LEU A 112 0.86 -10.89 -13.17
N LEU A 113 0.31 -12.12 -13.13
CA LEU A 113 0.54 -13.09 -12.06
C LEU A 113 1.43 -14.27 -12.50
N THR A 114 2.18 -14.12 -13.60
CA THR A 114 3.07 -15.17 -14.11
C THR A 114 4.45 -15.08 -13.45
N PRO A 115 4.87 -16.06 -12.62
CA PRO A 115 6.14 -15.99 -11.86
C PRO A 115 7.38 -15.88 -12.75
N ASP A 116 7.34 -16.43 -13.96
CA ASP A 116 8.48 -16.35 -14.89
C ASP A 116 8.75 -14.92 -15.38
N ASN A 117 7.71 -14.08 -15.39
CA ASN A 117 7.77 -12.71 -15.89
C ASN A 117 7.82 -11.66 -14.78
N PHE A 118 7.37 -11.98 -13.57
CA PHE A 118 7.26 -11.06 -12.46
C PHE A 118 7.93 -11.59 -11.20
N ARG A 119 8.64 -10.71 -10.52
CA ARG A 119 9.07 -10.89 -9.13
C ARG A 119 8.04 -10.20 -8.24
N PHE A 120 7.68 -10.85 -7.15
CA PHE A 120 6.73 -10.34 -6.18
C PHE A 120 7.45 -9.86 -4.92
N GLN A 121 6.80 -8.96 -4.17
CA GLN A 121 7.29 -8.38 -2.93
C GLN A 121 8.72 -7.79 -3.07
N VAL A 122 8.93 -6.99 -4.12
CA VAL A 122 10.26 -6.48 -4.52
C VAL A 122 10.61 -5.23 -3.71
N PRO A 123 11.73 -5.25 -2.95
CA PRO A 123 12.15 -4.08 -2.19
C PRO A 123 12.43 -2.85 -3.05
N VAL A 124 12.05 -1.68 -2.53
CA VAL A 124 12.44 -0.36 -3.01
C VAL A 124 13.48 0.18 -2.03
N ASP A 125 14.67 0.49 -2.53
CA ASP A 125 15.76 1.02 -1.71
C ASP A 125 16.66 1.92 -2.59
N PHE A 126 16.45 3.22 -2.53
CA PHE A 126 17.25 4.21 -3.26
C PHE A 126 17.41 5.50 -2.46
N PHE A 127 18.30 6.38 -2.91
CA PHE A 127 18.56 7.68 -2.30
C PHE A 127 18.10 8.81 -3.21
N TYR A 128 17.22 9.68 -2.72
CA TYR A 128 16.73 10.83 -3.47
C TYR A 128 16.35 11.98 -2.53
N GLY A 129 16.64 13.21 -2.95
CA GLY A 129 16.29 14.43 -2.21
C GLY A 129 16.85 14.49 -0.79
N GLY A 130 18.01 13.89 -0.54
CA GLY A 130 18.64 13.88 0.78
C GLY A 130 18.15 12.79 1.73
N PHE A 131 17.25 11.89 1.28
CA PHE A 131 16.70 10.81 2.09
C PHE A 131 16.83 9.44 1.41
N LYS A 132 17.02 8.42 2.24
CA LYS A 132 16.86 7.05 1.82
C LYS A 132 15.37 6.74 1.67
N HIS A 133 14.96 6.22 0.51
CA HIS A 133 13.58 5.77 0.26
C HIS A 133 13.48 4.26 0.40
N LYS A 134 12.42 3.80 1.09
CA LYS A 134 12.15 2.38 1.31
C LYS A 134 10.69 2.05 1.04
N GLY A 135 10.46 0.86 0.53
CA GLY A 135 9.13 0.33 0.28
C GLY A 135 9.18 -1.10 -0.24
N ILE A 136 8.05 -1.63 -0.61
CA ILE A 136 7.91 -2.94 -1.27
C ILE A 136 6.93 -2.74 -2.42
N LYS A 137 7.34 -3.13 -3.62
CA LYS A 137 6.45 -3.25 -4.79
C LYS A 137 5.77 -4.60 -4.71
N ASP A 138 4.48 -4.66 -4.91
CA ASP A 138 3.78 -5.95 -4.92
C ASP A 138 4.28 -6.82 -6.07
N ALA A 139 4.49 -6.22 -7.25
CA ALA A 139 5.11 -6.90 -8.37
C ALA A 139 5.95 -5.96 -9.25
N ASP A 140 7.03 -6.50 -9.81
CA ASP A 140 7.97 -5.82 -10.71
C ASP A 140 8.44 -6.83 -11.77
N GLY A 141 8.14 -6.56 -13.05
CA GLY A 141 8.43 -7.52 -14.11
C GLY A 141 8.26 -6.98 -15.51
N VAL A 142 7.96 -7.89 -16.44
CA VAL A 142 7.75 -7.60 -17.86
C VAL A 142 6.45 -8.26 -18.31
N ASP A 143 5.55 -7.50 -18.95
CA ASP A 143 4.32 -8.04 -19.50
C ASP A 143 4.57 -8.87 -20.79
N ARG A 144 3.51 -9.48 -21.32
CA ARG A 144 3.59 -10.30 -22.55
C ARG A 144 4.06 -9.52 -23.77
N ASP A 145 3.88 -8.20 -23.77
CA ASP A 145 4.29 -7.32 -24.86
C ASP A 145 5.74 -6.84 -24.72
N GLY A 146 6.45 -7.26 -23.66
CA GLY A 146 7.82 -6.88 -23.37
C GLY A 146 7.95 -5.52 -22.66
N ASN A 147 6.86 -4.91 -22.21
CA ASN A 147 6.93 -3.68 -21.46
C ASN A 147 7.36 -3.93 -20.01
N LYS A 148 8.22 -3.08 -19.49
CA LYS A 148 8.48 -3.04 -18.04
C LYS A 148 7.22 -2.61 -17.30
N VAL A 149 6.83 -3.38 -16.30
CA VAL A 149 5.61 -3.14 -15.51
C VAL A 149 5.91 -3.26 -14.02
N ILE A 150 5.41 -2.31 -13.27
CA ILE A 150 5.23 -2.39 -11.82
C ILE A 150 3.73 -2.38 -11.58
N TRP A 151 3.24 -3.21 -10.68
CA TRP A 151 1.85 -3.12 -10.29
C TRP A 151 1.65 -3.33 -8.79
N ASP A 152 0.54 -2.86 -8.29
CA ASP A 152 0.22 -2.78 -6.88
C ASP A 152 -1.26 -3.15 -6.69
N LEU A 153 -1.53 -4.03 -5.73
CA LEU A 153 -2.86 -4.51 -5.40
C LEU A 153 -3.54 -3.56 -4.42
N LYS A 154 -4.79 -3.24 -4.67
CA LYS A 154 -5.61 -2.46 -3.73
C LYS A 154 -6.95 -3.13 -3.49
N ARG A 155 -7.14 -3.66 -2.28
CA ARG A 155 -8.46 -4.06 -1.83
C ARG A 155 -9.27 -2.80 -1.50
N MET A 156 -10.43 -2.66 -2.14
CA MET A 156 -11.35 -1.55 -1.95
C MET A 156 -12.52 -2.03 -1.09
N GLY A 157 -12.76 -1.39 0.04
CA GLY A 157 -13.99 -1.63 0.79
C GLY A 157 -15.21 -1.15 0.01
N GLY A 158 -16.23 -1.99 -0.10
CA GLY A 158 -17.47 -1.67 -0.80
C GLY A 158 -17.41 -1.96 -2.30
N ARG A 159 -17.53 -0.94 -3.16
CA ARG A 159 -17.57 -1.07 -4.62
C ARG A 159 -16.33 -0.45 -5.26
N SER A 160 -15.86 -1.03 -6.39
CA SER A 160 -14.66 -0.61 -7.11
C SER A 160 -14.93 -0.07 -8.53
N GLY A 161 -16.10 0.51 -8.77
CA GLY A 161 -16.38 1.16 -10.05
C GLY A 161 -15.38 2.29 -10.37
N GLU A 162 -15.19 2.60 -11.66
CA GLU A 162 -14.17 3.54 -12.15
C GLU A 162 -14.08 4.85 -11.36
N LEU A 163 -15.21 5.49 -11.11
CA LEU A 163 -15.25 6.78 -10.39
C LEU A 163 -14.76 6.64 -8.94
N LEU A 164 -15.10 5.54 -8.27
CA LEU A 164 -14.68 5.28 -6.90
C LEU A 164 -13.18 5.00 -6.82
N VAL A 165 -12.65 4.20 -7.74
CA VAL A 165 -11.21 3.91 -7.80
C VAL A 165 -10.42 5.19 -8.10
N ARG A 166 -10.88 6.04 -9.04
CA ARG A 166 -10.25 7.35 -9.29
C ARG A 166 -10.25 8.25 -8.06
N SER A 167 -11.33 8.27 -7.30
CA SER A 167 -11.40 8.99 -6.03
C SER A 167 -10.42 8.43 -5.00
N GLN A 168 -10.32 7.11 -4.88
CA GLN A 168 -9.38 6.45 -3.97
C GLN A 168 -7.91 6.69 -4.37
N ILE A 169 -7.59 6.67 -5.67
CA ILE A 169 -6.25 7.01 -6.17
C ILE A 169 -5.85 8.40 -5.68
N ARG A 170 -6.72 9.38 -5.84
CA ARG A 170 -6.48 10.76 -5.41
C ARG A 170 -6.38 10.90 -3.89
N ASN A 171 -7.37 10.37 -3.17
CA ASN A 171 -7.47 10.52 -1.72
C ASN A 171 -6.35 9.80 -0.96
N ASN A 172 -5.85 8.70 -1.52
CA ASN A 172 -4.76 7.93 -0.95
C ASN A 172 -3.39 8.23 -1.56
N MET A 173 -3.31 9.19 -2.52
CA MET A 173 -2.06 9.59 -3.18
C MET A 173 -1.34 8.42 -3.86
N TYR A 174 -2.07 7.50 -4.52
CA TYR A 174 -1.44 6.35 -5.18
C TYR A 174 -0.61 6.73 -6.40
N ASP A 175 -0.86 7.91 -7.00
CA ASP A 175 0.00 8.53 -7.99
C ASP A 175 1.37 8.91 -7.41
N LEU A 176 1.45 9.37 -6.16
CA LEU A 176 2.70 9.58 -5.44
C LEU A 176 3.42 8.26 -5.17
N GLN A 177 2.70 7.19 -4.79
CA GLN A 177 3.28 5.86 -4.64
C GLN A 177 3.90 5.39 -5.95
N ALA A 178 3.17 5.53 -7.06
CA ALA A 178 3.63 5.19 -8.39
C ALA A 178 4.88 6.00 -8.80
N ALA A 179 4.90 7.31 -8.50
CA ALA A 179 6.06 8.16 -8.79
C ALA A 179 7.33 7.71 -8.03
N ILE A 180 7.18 7.29 -6.78
CA ILE A 180 8.28 6.76 -5.96
C ILE A 180 8.77 5.42 -6.50
N TYR A 181 7.85 4.49 -6.79
CA TYR A 181 8.21 3.13 -7.20
C TYR A 181 8.75 3.04 -8.63
N CYS A 182 8.36 3.99 -9.50
CA CYS A 182 8.89 4.09 -10.85
C CYS A 182 10.14 4.98 -10.97
N HIS A 183 10.61 5.59 -9.86
CA HIS A 183 11.65 6.62 -9.90
C HIS A 183 12.91 6.18 -10.63
N GLU A 184 13.41 4.98 -10.37
CA GLU A 184 14.64 4.46 -10.97
C GLU A 184 14.53 4.33 -12.49
N TYR A 185 13.34 3.95 -13.01
CA TYR A 185 13.07 3.84 -14.45
C TYR A 185 12.82 5.21 -15.08
N ASP A 186 11.97 6.02 -14.46
CA ASP A 186 11.62 7.34 -14.96
C ASP A 186 12.82 8.29 -15.01
N SER A 187 13.80 8.14 -14.10
CA SER A 187 15.03 8.95 -14.05
C SER A 187 16.02 8.59 -15.15
N THR A 188 15.93 7.39 -15.72
CA THR A 188 16.79 6.90 -16.82
C THR A 188 16.06 6.87 -18.17
N ASP A 189 14.88 7.49 -18.25
CA ASP A 189 14.00 7.48 -19.42
C ASP A 189 13.60 6.08 -19.91
N GLN A 190 13.70 5.06 -19.06
CA GLN A 190 13.24 3.73 -19.39
C GLN A 190 11.70 3.70 -19.34
N PRO A 191 11.02 3.25 -20.39
CA PRO A 191 9.57 3.10 -20.35
C PRO A 191 9.16 2.11 -19.28
N VAL A 192 8.31 2.56 -18.36
CA VAL A 192 7.70 1.70 -17.34
C VAL A 192 6.22 2.02 -17.21
N LYS A 193 5.39 1.00 -17.18
CA LYS A 193 3.96 1.12 -16.87
C LYS A 193 3.75 0.86 -15.38
N TYR A 194 2.82 1.58 -14.79
CA TYR A 194 2.41 1.33 -13.41
C TYR A 194 0.92 1.05 -13.37
N TYR A 195 0.55 -0.12 -12.85
CA TYR A 195 -0.85 -0.50 -12.73
C TYR A 195 -1.28 -0.59 -11.26
N ILE A 196 -2.50 -0.16 -10.99
CA ILE A 196 -3.23 -0.50 -9.78
C ILE A 196 -4.26 -1.57 -10.16
N ILE A 197 -4.22 -2.69 -9.48
CA ILE A 197 -5.25 -3.73 -9.57
C ILE A 197 -6.17 -3.55 -8.37
N ALA A 198 -7.29 -2.87 -8.59
CA ALA A 198 -8.29 -2.66 -7.56
C ALA A 198 -9.28 -3.83 -7.55
N VAL A 199 -9.59 -4.38 -6.39
CA VAL A 199 -10.63 -5.40 -6.20
C VAL A 199 -11.55 -5.01 -5.05
N ASP A 200 -12.86 -5.14 -5.24
CA ASP A 200 -13.85 -4.89 -4.19
C ASP A 200 -14.32 -6.18 -3.50
N ASP A 201 -15.11 -6.01 -2.44
CA ASP A 201 -15.62 -7.13 -1.66
C ASP A 201 -16.60 -8.04 -2.44
N ALA A 202 -17.14 -7.57 -3.57
CA ALA A 202 -17.96 -8.37 -4.47
C ALA A 202 -17.14 -9.13 -5.53
N GLY A 203 -15.81 -8.96 -5.56
CA GLY A 203 -14.91 -9.59 -6.52
C GLY A 203 -14.82 -8.86 -7.85
N TYR A 204 -15.31 -7.62 -7.95
CA TYR A 204 -15.14 -6.83 -9.15
C TYR A 204 -13.70 -6.28 -9.22
N VAL A 205 -12.98 -6.66 -10.27
CA VAL A 205 -11.56 -6.30 -10.47
C VAL A 205 -11.46 -5.20 -11.51
N THR A 206 -10.82 -4.09 -11.15
CA THR A 206 -10.65 -2.93 -12.01
C THR A 206 -9.16 -2.57 -12.13
N PRO A 207 -8.50 -2.92 -13.23
CA PRO A 207 -7.13 -2.49 -13.50
C PRO A 207 -7.09 -1.02 -13.92
N PHE A 208 -6.16 -0.25 -13.36
CA PHE A 208 -5.90 1.14 -13.71
C PHE A 208 -4.43 1.37 -14.04
N GLU A 209 -4.15 2.14 -15.07
CA GLU A 209 -2.81 2.64 -15.34
C GLU A 209 -2.63 4.02 -14.71
N ILE A 210 -1.59 4.20 -13.92
CA ILE A 210 -1.09 5.50 -13.50
C ILE A 210 -0.09 5.96 -14.55
N THR A 211 -0.51 6.85 -15.43
CA THR A 211 0.28 7.33 -16.56
C THR A 211 1.57 8.02 -16.11
N ARG A 212 2.56 8.12 -17.02
CA ARG A 212 3.81 8.86 -16.75
C ARG A 212 3.53 10.33 -16.41
N ASP A 213 2.55 10.94 -17.07
CA ASP A 213 2.17 12.33 -16.80
C ASP A 213 1.60 12.49 -15.38
N ALA A 214 0.74 11.58 -14.94
CA ALA A 214 0.23 11.58 -13.56
C ALA A 214 1.38 11.44 -12.54
N ARG A 215 2.34 10.52 -12.79
CA ARG A 215 3.53 10.38 -11.94
C ARG A 215 4.41 11.64 -11.95
N ASN A 216 4.57 12.32 -13.09
CA ASN A 216 5.30 13.57 -13.18
C ASN A 216 4.64 14.70 -12.38
N GLN A 217 3.31 14.78 -12.41
CA GLN A 217 2.58 15.72 -11.54
C GLN A 217 2.76 15.37 -10.06
N ALA A 218 2.69 14.10 -9.70
CA ALA A 218 2.92 13.65 -8.32
C ALA A 218 4.35 13.94 -7.81
N LYS A 219 5.36 13.97 -8.69
CA LYS A 219 6.73 14.37 -8.33
C LYS A 219 6.82 15.80 -7.81
N ILE A 220 5.90 16.69 -8.20
CA ILE A 220 5.84 18.06 -7.66
C ILE A 220 5.50 18.01 -6.17
N LEU A 221 4.48 17.25 -5.81
CA LEU A 221 4.13 17.02 -4.40
C LEU A 221 5.27 16.32 -3.65
N TRP A 222 5.88 15.29 -4.25
CA TRP A 222 7.01 14.59 -3.63
C TRP A 222 8.13 15.57 -3.26
N ASN A 223 8.55 16.44 -4.18
CA ASN A 223 9.60 17.43 -3.92
C ASN A 223 9.20 18.46 -2.83
N LYS A 224 7.91 18.84 -2.76
CA LYS A 224 7.41 19.66 -1.64
C LYS A 224 7.54 18.93 -0.30
N LEU A 225 7.17 17.64 -0.26
CA LEU A 225 7.26 16.81 0.94
C LEU A 225 8.72 16.56 1.38
N LEU A 226 9.65 16.45 0.43
CA LEU A 226 11.08 16.36 0.76
C LEU A 226 11.58 17.63 1.44
N LYS A 227 11.21 18.81 0.93
CA LYS A 227 11.54 20.10 1.59
C LYS A 227 10.92 20.17 2.99
N ALA A 228 9.66 19.76 3.14
CA ALA A 228 8.99 19.69 4.43
C ALA A 228 9.70 18.73 5.41
N ALA A 229 10.14 17.57 4.94
CA ALA A 229 10.89 16.61 5.75
C ALA A 229 12.24 17.18 6.23
N HIS A 230 12.96 17.92 5.39
CA HIS A 230 14.17 18.64 5.80
C HIS A 230 13.87 19.69 6.87
N ARG A 231 12.81 20.47 6.70
CA ARG A 231 12.39 21.46 7.72
C ARG A 231 12.03 20.78 9.04
N CYS A 232 11.29 19.67 9.01
CA CYS A 232 10.99 18.89 10.22
C CYS A 232 12.26 18.43 10.94
N ASN A 233 13.31 18.08 10.23
CA ASN A 233 14.58 17.69 10.83
C ASN A 233 15.35 18.87 11.44
N MET A 234 15.20 20.09 10.92
CA MET A 234 15.89 21.29 11.40
C MET A 234 15.11 22.01 12.51
N GLU A 235 13.79 22.13 12.35
CA GLU A 235 12.93 22.98 13.16
C GLU A 235 12.03 22.18 14.14
N GLY A 236 11.94 20.86 13.94
CA GLY A 236 11.03 19.98 14.71
C GLY A 236 9.71 19.75 13.98
N MET A 237 8.85 18.91 14.59
CA MET A 237 7.57 18.50 14.01
C MET A 237 6.35 19.23 14.60
N ASP A 238 6.58 20.19 15.48
CA ASP A 238 5.51 20.98 16.12
C ASP A 238 5.07 22.19 15.27
N MET A 239 5.44 22.18 13.98
CA MET A 239 5.09 23.24 13.05
C MET A 239 3.61 23.16 12.66
N GLY A 240 2.96 24.32 12.58
CA GLY A 240 1.63 24.48 12.01
C GLY A 240 1.63 24.42 10.47
N CYS A 241 0.77 25.21 9.84
CA CYS A 241 0.70 25.27 8.38
C CYS A 241 1.97 25.85 7.72
N GLU A 242 2.81 26.51 8.49
CA GLU A 242 4.08 27.10 8.05
C GLU A 242 5.09 26.06 7.54
N PHE A 243 4.89 24.76 7.80
CA PHE A 243 5.75 23.74 7.25
C PHE A 243 5.69 23.67 5.71
N TRP A 244 4.61 24.15 5.10
CA TRP A 244 4.53 24.35 3.64
C TRP A 244 5.28 25.62 3.26
N ALA A 245 6.29 25.48 2.40
CA ALA A 245 7.16 26.59 2.02
C ALA A 245 6.43 27.74 1.26
N ASP A 246 5.29 27.46 0.68
CA ASP A 246 4.44 28.37 -0.09
C ASP A 246 3.18 28.82 0.69
N TYR A 247 3.12 28.55 2.00
CA TYR A 247 2.03 29.00 2.84
C TYR A 247 2.15 30.51 3.15
N ASP A 248 1.17 31.28 2.71
CA ASP A 248 1.11 32.76 2.90
C ASP A 248 -0.01 33.20 3.87
N GLY A 249 -0.47 32.29 4.73
CA GLY A 249 -1.56 32.52 5.69
C GLY A 249 -2.89 31.90 5.25
N PHE A 250 -3.05 31.57 3.97
CA PHE A 250 -4.26 30.92 3.44
C PHE A 250 -3.92 29.91 2.36
N PHE A 251 -4.56 28.73 2.42
CA PHE A 251 -4.56 27.83 1.27
C PHE A 251 -5.51 28.36 0.20
N LYS A 252 -5.01 28.49 -1.05
CA LYS A 252 -5.81 28.91 -2.20
C LYS A 252 -6.31 27.67 -2.94
N TYR A 253 -7.63 27.64 -3.18
CA TYR A 253 -8.29 26.57 -3.94
C TYR A 253 -8.41 26.97 -5.41
#